data_b29a05cc39e49dcbec7106931db24f88
#
_entry.id   b29a05cc39e49dcbec7106931db24f88
#
_cell.length_a   1.000
_cell.length_b   1.000
_cell.length_c   1.000
_cell.angle_alpha   90.00
_cell.angle_beta   90.00
_cell.angle_gamma   90.00
#
_symmetry.space_group_name_H-M   'P 1'
#
loop_
_entity.id
_entity.type
_entity.pdbx_description
1 polymer ?
#
loop_
_entity_poly.entity_id
_entity_poly.type
_entity_poly.pdbx_seq_one_letter_code
_entity_poly.pdbx_strand_id
1 'polypeptide(L)'
;STPIKSSAASDVYKRQLVIVREDLIGDAMDITPTMLDYKTHADNGSMYNTPPTYGIYVLKLVLEWIKEQGGVKALQEINEKKAKILYDYLDSSKMFKGTVVPEDRSLMNAPFVTGNEELDAKFVAEAKAAGFVNLKGHRTVGGMRASIYNAMPVEGVEKLVEFMKKFESENM
;
A
#
# COMPACT_ATOMS: atom_id res chain seq x y z
N SER A 1 2.82 -5.98 21.65
CA SER A 1 2.07 -5.39 20.54
C SER A 1 2.98 -5.29 19.33
N THR A 2 2.56 -5.85 18.22
CA THR A 2 3.28 -5.70 16.96
C THR A 2 3.18 -4.24 16.53
N PRO A 3 4.27 -3.52 16.25
CA PRO A 3 4.16 -2.18 15.74
C PRO A 3 3.33 -2.21 14.45
N ILE A 4 2.36 -1.32 14.33
CA ILE A 4 1.63 -1.12 13.08
C ILE A 4 2.66 -0.64 12.08
N LYS A 5 3.13 -1.53 11.21
CA LYS A 5 3.97 -1.13 10.09
C LYS A 5 3.08 -0.38 9.12
N SER A 6 3.20 0.92 9.08
CA SER A 6 2.61 1.70 8.00
C SER A 6 3.25 1.23 6.69
N SER A 7 2.41 0.87 5.72
CA SER A 7 2.86 0.34 4.44
C SER A 7 3.37 1.41 3.47
N ALA A 8 3.34 2.68 3.87
CA ALA A 8 3.74 3.76 2.99
C ALA A 8 5.17 4.19 3.29
N ALA A 9 6.06 4.03 2.33
CA ALA A 9 7.42 4.57 2.39
C ALA A 9 7.49 6.08 2.67
N SER A 10 6.39 6.80 2.47
CA SER A 10 6.23 8.21 2.84
C SER A 10 6.23 8.44 4.35
N ASP A 11 6.00 7.46 5.17
CA ASP A 11 5.92 7.59 6.62
C ASP A 11 7.29 7.56 7.28
N VAL A 12 8.28 6.96 6.63
CA VAL A 12 9.63 6.80 7.20
C VAL A 12 10.29 8.14 7.53
N TYR A 13 9.99 9.19 6.79
CA TYR A 13 10.60 10.51 7.04
C TYR A 13 9.65 11.55 7.57
N LYS A 14 8.37 11.24 7.72
CA LYS A 14 7.40 12.32 7.98
C LYS A 14 6.76 12.23 9.34
N ARG A 15 6.12 11.12 9.66
CA ARG A 15 5.40 10.95 10.91
C ARG A 15 5.03 9.52 11.14
N GLN A 16 5.00 9.13 12.40
CA GLN A 16 4.52 7.84 12.82
C GLN A 16 3.53 8.03 13.96
N LEU A 17 2.42 7.27 13.92
CA LEU A 17 1.61 7.04 15.08
C LEU A 17 2.16 5.80 15.79
N VAL A 18 2.61 5.96 17.02
CA VAL A 18 3.17 4.89 17.84
C VAL A 18 2.17 4.55 18.94
N ILE A 19 1.79 3.27 19.03
CA ILE A 19 0.95 2.76 20.11
C ILE A 19 1.82 1.88 20.99
N VAL A 20 1.99 2.27 22.25
CA VAL A 20 2.83 1.57 23.24
C VAL A 20 1.96 1.17 24.43
N ARG A 21 2.12 -0.05 24.92
CA ARG A 21 1.54 -0.43 26.22
C ARG A 21 2.17 0.41 27.32
N GLU A 22 1.35 0.87 28.26
CA GLU A 22 1.77 1.79 29.34
C GLU A 22 2.87 1.18 30.21
N ASP A 23 2.78 -0.12 30.50
CA ASP A 23 3.78 -0.86 31.30
C ASP A 23 5.17 -1.03 30.64
N LEU A 24 5.30 -0.66 29.36
CA LEU A 24 6.57 -0.65 28.64
C LEU A 24 7.21 0.74 28.55
N ILE A 25 6.60 1.75 29.17
CA ILE A 25 7.10 3.12 29.16
C ILE A 25 7.95 3.34 30.41
N GLY A 26 9.21 3.75 30.22
CA GLY A 26 10.13 4.07 31.33
C GLY A 26 11.33 3.14 31.47
N ASP A 27 11.36 2.02 30.77
CA ASP A 27 12.45 1.04 30.81
C ASP A 27 13.49 1.27 29.70
N ALA A 28 13.69 2.52 29.28
CA ALA A 28 14.71 2.86 28.31
C ALA A 28 16.12 2.69 28.91
N MET A 29 17.07 2.21 28.10
CA MET A 29 18.47 2.11 28.52
C MET A 29 19.03 3.51 28.79
N ASP A 30 19.98 3.63 29.73
CA ASP A 30 20.62 4.91 30.11
C ASP A 30 21.25 5.66 28.91
N ILE A 31 21.69 4.92 27.89
CA ILE A 31 22.29 5.46 26.68
C ILE A 31 21.21 5.96 25.67
N THR A 32 19.94 5.73 25.94
CA THR A 32 18.87 6.08 24.98
C THR A 32 18.79 7.60 24.81
N PRO A 33 18.92 8.13 23.58
CA PRO A 33 18.70 9.55 23.33
C PRO A 33 17.29 9.99 23.73
N THR A 34 17.14 11.19 24.26
CA THR A 34 15.87 11.75 24.76
C THR A 34 14.69 11.56 23.79
N MET A 35 14.93 11.78 22.48
CA MET A 35 13.87 11.68 21.46
C MET A 35 13.49 10.24 21.11
N LEU A 36 14.25 9.25 21.55
CA LEU A 36 13.95 7.82 21.34
C LEU A 36 13.36 7.18 22.62
N ASP A 37 13.27 7.91 23.72
CA ASP A 37 12.62 7.47 24.94
C ASP A 37 11.12 7.80 24.90
N TYR A 38 10.28 6.77 24.89
CA TYR A 38 8.83 6.94 24.89
C TYR A 38 8.28 7.65 26.11
N LYS A 39 8.97 7.56 27.26
CA LYS A 39 8.57 8.30 28.46
C LYS A 39 8.59 9.82 28.24
N THR A 40 9.62 10.32 27.58
CA THR A 40 9.71 11.74 27.20
C THR A 40 8.49 12.21 26.42
N HIS A 41 8.02 11.41 25.48
CA HIS A 41 6.83 11.74 24.68
C HIS A 41 5.52 11.58 25.46
N ALA A 42 5.39 10.54 26.26
CA ALA A 42 4.21 10.29 27.08
C ALA A 42 3.98 11.38 28.11
N ASP A 43 5.02 11.76 28.86
CA ASP A 43 4.97 12.79 29.91
C ASP A 43 4.64 14.19 29.36
N ASN A 44 4.91 14.43 28.09
CA ASN A 44 4.67 15.70 27.42
C ASN A 44 3.48 15.68 26.44
N GLY A 45 2.60 14.68 26.54
CA GLY A 45 1.41 14.57 25.67
C GLY A 45 1.74 14.56 24.18
N SER A 46 2.85 13.93 23.80
CA SER A 46 3.40 13.89 22.43
C SER A 46 3.80 15.25 21.85
N MET A 47 3.97 16.27 22.70
CA MET A 47 4.32 17.64 22.32
C MET A 47 5.64 18.10 22.92
N TYR A 48 6.56 17.19 23.22
CA TYR A 48 7.91 17.55 23.70
C TYR A 48 8.63 18.49 22.74
N ASN A 49 8.41 18.35 21.45
CA ASN A 49 8.81 19.30 20.41
C ASN A 49 7.57 19.73 19.59
N THR A 50 7.72 20.73 18.74
CA THR A 50 6.64 21.24 17.90
C THR A 50 5.99 20.12 17.10
N PRO A 51 4.67 19.88 17.28
CA PRO A 51 3.98 18.79 16.58
C PRO A 51 3.82 19.10 15.09
N PRO A 52 3.79 18.07 14.24
CA PRO A 52 3.59 18.23 12.80
C PRO A 52 2.12 18.49 12.45
N THR A 53 1.61 19.66 12.82
CA THR A 53 0.19 20.03 12.82
C THR A 53 -0.52 19.75 11.50
N TYR A 54 0.08 20.12 10.36
CA TYR A 54 -0.52 19.89 9.05
C TYR A 54 -0.80 18.40 8.76
N GLY A 55 0.12 17.52 9.12
CA GLY A 55 -0.08 16.12 8.89
C GLY A 55 -1.07 15.48 9.88
N ILE A 56 -1.16 16.00 11.10
CA ILE A 56 -2.20 15.59 12.05
C ILE A 56 -3.58 16.00 11.50
N TYR A 57 -3.68 17.19 10.93
CA TYR A 57 -4.90 17.67 10.29
C TYR A 57 -5.30 16.80 9.08
N VAL A 58 -4.35 16.48 8.19
CA VAL A 58 -4.63 15.60 7.04
C VAL A 58 -5.03 14.19 7.52
N LEU A 59 -4.35 13.65 8.54
CA LEU A 59 -4.72 12.36 9.13
C LEU A 59 -6.16 12.39 9.65
N LYS A 60 -6.57 13.45 10.35
CA LYS A 60 -7.95 13.63 10.81
C LYS A 60 -8.93 13.54 9.64
N LEU A 61 -8.70 14.28 8.55
CA LEU A 61 -9.58 14.25 7.37
C LEU A 61 -9.68 12.86 6.75
N VAL A 62 -8.57 12.12 6.67
CA VAL A 62 -8.57 10.74 6.16
C VAL A 62 -9.37 9.81 7.07
N LEU A 63 -9.23 9.94 8.37
CA LEU A 63 -9.98 9.11 9.33
C LEU A 63 -11.49 9.44 9.30
N GLU A 64 -11.87 10.70 9.14
CA GLU A 64 -13.26 11.13 8.94
C GLU A 64 -13.82 10.51 7.66
N TRP A 65 -13.10 10.60 6.55
CA TRP A 65 -13.46 9.97 5.29
C TRP A 65 -13.65 8.44 5.43
N ILE A 66 -12.74 7.74 6.13
CA ILE A 66 -12.88 6.31 6.40
C ILE A 66 -14.20 6.00 7.16
N LYS A 67 -14.56 6.84 8.14
CA LYS A 67 -15.83 6.68 8.88
C LYS A 67 -17.03 6.89 7.97
N GLU A 68 -16.99 7.88 7.09
CA GLU A 68 -18.05 8.17 6.10
C GLU A 68 -18.22 7.02 5.10
N GLN A 69 -17.14 6.32 4.74
CA GLN A 69 -17.20 5.13 3.88
C GLN A 69 -17.77 3.89 4.59
N GLY A 70 -18.21 3.98 5.83
CA GLY A 70 -18.71 2.84 6.60
C GLY A 70 -17.65 2.15 7.48
N GLY A 71 -16.48 2.76 7.62
CA GLY A 71 -15.39 2.28 8.47
C GLY A 71 -14.51 1.22 7.84
N VAL A 72 -13.66 0.61 8.66
CA VAL A 72 -12.64 -0.35 8.21
C VAL A 72 -13.25 -1.58 7.54
N LYS A 73 -14.39 -2.09 8.04
CA LYS A 73 -15.03 -3.29 7.48
C LYS A 73 -15.54 -3.05 6.06
N ALA A 74 -16.22 -1.93 5.82
CA ALA A 74 -16.72 -1.59 4.49
C ALA A 74 -15.57 -1.39 3.48
N LEU A 75 -14.49 -0.73 3.91
CA LEU A 75 -13.29 -0.59 3.08
C LEU A 75 -12.61 -1.93 2.80
N GLN A 76 -12.60 -2.85 3.76
CA GLN A 76 -12.07 -4.19 3.57
C GLN A 76 -12.85 -4.93 2.50
N GLU A 77 -14.18 -4.94 2.54
CA GLU A 77 -15.03 -5.58 1.52
C GLU A 77 -14.76 -5.02 0.12
N ILE A 78 -14.61 -3.70 -0.01
CA ILE A 78 -14.26 -3.06 -1.28
C ILE A 78 -12.86 -3.50 -1.74
N ASN A 79 -11.88 -3.57 -0.84
CA ASN A 79 -10.52 -3.99 -1.17
C ASN A 79 -10.44 -5.46 -1.57
N GLU A 80 -11.18 -6.33 -0.88
CA GLU A 80 -11.29 -7.75 -1.25
C GLU A 80 -11.90 -7.90 -2.64
N LYS A 81 -12.96 -7.15 -2.96
CA LYS A 81 -13.56 -7.14 -4.30
C LYS A 81 -12.54 -6.71 -5.37
N LYS A 82 -11.81 -5.62 -5.14
CA LYS A 82 -10.78 -5.13 -6.07
C LYS A 82 -9.67 -6.17 -6.28
N ALA A 83 -9.15 -6.71 -5.19
CA ALA A 83 -8.09 -7.71 -5.23
C ALA A 83 -8.55 -8.97 -5.95
N LYS A 84 -9.79 -9.44 -5.69
CA LYS A 84 -10.37 -10.59 -6.35
C LYS A 84 -10.45 -10.40 -7.87
N ILE A 85 -10.91 -9.26 -8.37
CA ILE A 85 -11.00 -8.98 -9.80
C ILE A 85 -9.62 -9.13 -10.48
N LEU A 86 -8.57 -8.57 -9.86
CA LEU A 86 -7.23 -8.63 -10.42
C LEU A 86 -6.61 -10.02 -10.32
N TYR A 87 -6.70 -10.67 -9.16
CA TYR A 87 -6.08 -11.98 -8.95
C TYR A 87 -6.79 -13.09 -9.71
N ASP A 88 -8.13 -13.06 -9.83
CA ASP A 88 -8.87 -14.03 -10.67
C ASP A 88 -8.38 -13.97 -12.13
N TYR A 89 -8.09 -12.76 -12.62
CA TYR A 89 -7.53 -12.63 -13.96
C TYR A 89 -6.07 -13.14 -14.02
N LEU A 90 -5.21 -12.76 -13.09
CA LEU A 90 -3.82 -13.22 -13.06
C LEU A 90 -3.71 -14.75 -12.99
N ASP A 91 -4.60 -15.38 -12.23
CA ASP A 91 -4.63 -16.84 -12.07
C ASP A 91 -5.14 -17.57 -13.33
N SER A 92 -5.95 -16.92 -14.16
CA SER A 92 -6.48 -17.46 -15.40
C SER A 92 -5.69 -17.06 -16.67
N SER A 93 -4.86 -16.01 -16.60
CA SER A 93 -4.08 -15.52 -17.72
C SER A 93 -2.99 -16.51 -18.15
N LYS A 94 -2.77 -16.61 -19.45
CA LYS A 94 -1.67 -17.39 -20.02
C LYS A 94 -0.35 -16.58 -20.05
N MET A 95 -0.46 -15.26 -20.10
CA MET A 95 0.67 -14.34 -20.18
C MET A 95 1.10 -13.79 -18.80
N PHE A 96 0.16 -13.24 -18.03
CA PHE A 96 0.44 -12.59 -16.76
C PHE A 96 0.35 -13.56 -15.60
N LYS A 97 1.30 -13.50 -14.68
CA LYS A 97 1.35 -14.36 -13.48
C LYS A 97 1.64 -13.54 -12.24
N GLY A 98 0.84 -13.73 -11.20
CA GLY A 98 1.14 -13.22 -9.87
C GLY A 98 2.42 -13.86 -9.31
N THR A 99 3.26 -13.06 -8.65
CA THR A 99 4.54 -13.54 -8.09
C THR A 99 4.44 -13.99 -6.64
N VAL A 100 3.26 -13.84 -6.02
CA VAL A 100 3.01 -14.14 -4.60
C VAL A 100 2.04 -15.31 -4.50
N VAL A 101 2.34 -16.25 -3.61
CA VAL A 101 1.45 -17.39 -3.31
C VAL A 101 0.11 -16.89 -2.76
N PRO A 102 -1.01 -17.59 -3.02
CA PRO A 102 -2.35 -17.10 -2.67
C PRO A 102 -2.52 -16.66 -1.22
N GLU A 103 -1.92 -17.38 -0.28
CA GLU A 103 -2.03 -17.16 1.17
C GLU A 103 -1.41 -15.84 1.63
N ASP A 104 -0.42 -15.34 0.89
CA ASP A 104 0.36 -14.15 1.25
C ASP A 104 0.01 -12.93 0.37
N ARG A 105 -1.02 -13.02 -0.46
CA ARG A 105 -1.43 -11.95 -1.38
C ARG A 105 -1.92 -10.71 -0.65
N SER A 106 -1.34 -9.57 -1.01
CA SER A 106 -1.78 -8.27 -0.51
C SER A 106 -3.04 -7.80 -1.22
N LEU A 107 -3.99 -7.21 -0.48
CA LEU A 107 -5.14 -6.50 -1.05
C LEU A 107 -4.78 -5.12 -1.62
N MET A 108 -3.54 -4.65 -1.38
CA MET A 108 -3.11 -3.29 -1.73
C MET A 108 -2.08 -3.24 -2.84
N ASN A 109 -1.17 -4.20 -2.90
CA ASN A 109 -0.09 -4.26 -3.87
C ASN A 109 -0.05 -5.65 -4.50
N ALA A 110 -0.43 -5.74 -5.75
CA ALA A 110 -0.41 -6.98 -6.52
C ALA A 110 0.78 -6.96 -7.49
N PRO A 111 1.91 -7.63 -7.18
CA PRO A 111 3.02 -7.78 -8.11
C PRO A 111 2.73 -8.90 -9.10
N PHE A 112 3.13 -8.69 -10.35
CA PHE A 112 2.96 -9.66 -11.43
C PHE A 112 4.03 -9.48 -12.52
N VAL A 113 4.20 -10.50 -13.34
CA VAL A 113 5.17 -10.55 -14.45
C VAL A 113 4.54 -11.23 -15.65
N THR A 114 5.14 -11.05 -16.84
CA THR A 114 4.85 -11.89 -18.02
C THR A 114 5.82 -13.06 -18.15
N GLY A 115 6.92 -13.04 -17.40
CA GLY A 115 8.04 -13.98 -17.56
C GLY A 115 9.02 -13.61 -18.68
N ASN A 116 8.81 -12.47 -19.34
CA ASN A 116 9.68 -11.91 -20.36
C ASN A 116 9.89 -10.41 -20.09
N GLU A 117 11.12 -9.99 -19.83
CA GLU A 117 11.44 -8.61 -19.46
C GLU A 117 11.11 -7.59 -20.57
N GLU A 118 11.21 -7.98 -21.84
CA GLU A 118 10.86 -7.11 -22.96
C GLU A 118 9.34 -6.87 -23.02
N LEU A 119 8.54 -7.91 -22.77
CA LEU A 119 7.09 -7.79 -22.69
C LEU A 119 6.65 -7.00 -21.44
N ASP A 120 7.33 -7.18 -20.31
CA ASP A 120 7.09 -6.38 -19.11
C ASP A 120 7.32 -4.89 -19.39
N ALA A 121 8.45 -4.55 -20.05
CA ALA A 121 8.77 -3.18 -20.42
C ALA A 121 7.77 -2.60 -21.43
N LYS A 122 7.38 -3.39 -22.44
CA LYS A 122 6.36 -3.01 -23.44
C LYS A 122 5.01 -2.74 -22.76
N PHE A 123 4.56 -3.65 -21.91
CA PHE A 123 3.31 -3.48 -21.16
C PHE A 123 3.31 -2.19 -20.34
N VAL A 124 4.37 -1.92 -19.58
CA VAL A 124 4.49 -0.69 -18.77
C VAL A 124 4.43 0.57 -19.64
N ALA A 125 5.08 0.56 -20.81
CA ALA A 125 5.09 1.69 -21.72
C ALA A 125 3.69 1.94 -22.32
N GLU A 126 3.03 0.91 -22.82
CA GLU A 126 1.69 1.00 -23.43
C GLU A 126 0.62 1.35 -22.36
N ALA A 127 0.70 0.73 -21.18
CA ALA A 127 -0.17 1.07 -20.06
C ALA A 127 -0.05 2.55 -19.66
N LYS A 128 1.18 3.07 -19.60
CA LYS A 128 1.40 4.50 -19.33
C LYS A 128 0.79 5.39 -20.41
N ALA A 129 0.91 5.03 -21.67
CA ALA A 129 0.28 5.75 -22.79
C ALA A 129 -1.25 5.70 -22.73
N ALA A 130 -1.82 4.61 -22.20
CA ALA A 130 -3.24 4.45 -21.95
C ALA A 130 -3.75 5.12 -20.66
N GLY A 131 -2.88 5.80 -19.90
CA GLY A 131 -3.24 6.52 -18.68
C GLY A 131 -3.06 5.74 -17.37
N PHE A 132 -2.56 4.50 -17.42
CA PHE A 132 -2.21 3.74 -16.23
C PHE A 132 -0.79 4.08 -15.77
N VAL A 133 -0.69 4.84 -14.68
CA VAL A 133 0.60 5.29 -14.15
C VAL A 133 1.11 4.37 -13.03
N ASN A 134 2.45 4.35 -12.85
CA ASN A 134 3.12 3.67 -11.73
C ASN A 134 2.94 2.13 -11.69
N LEU A 135 2.72 1.48 -12.83
CA LEU A 135 2.64 0.01 -12.91
C LEU A 135 4.00 -0.68 -12.91
N LYS A 136 5.10 0.04 -13.16
CA LYS A 136 6.45 -0.54 -13.08
C LYS A 136 6.71 -1.07 -11.68
N GLY A 137 7.21 -2.30 -11.58
CA GLY A 137 7.56 -2.96 -10.33
C GLY A 137 8.70 -2.28 -9.57
N HIS A 138 8.97 -2.75 -8.36
CA HIS A 138 10.07 -2.21 -7.56
C HIS A 138 11.42 -2.52 -8.23
N ARG A 139 12.35 -1.58 -8.19
CA ARG A 139 13.67 -1.68 -8.85
C ARG A 139 14.49 -2.93 -8.47
N THR A 140 14.24 -3.50 -7.29
CA THR A 140 14.95 -4.70 -6.80
C THR A 140 14.23 -6.00 -7.13
N VAL A 141 12.95 -5.96 -7.54
CA VAL A 141 12.12 -7.13 -7.82
C VAL A 141 11.83 -7.25 -9.32
N GLY A 142 11.76 -6.12 -10.03
CA GLY A 142 11.37 -6.09 -11.44
C GLY A 142 9.87 -6.25 -11.66
N GLY A 143 9.50 -6.61 -12.90
CA GLY A 143 8.13 -6.85 -13.31
C GLY A 143 7.21 -5.64 -13.17
N MET A 144 5.95 -5.90 -12.89
CA MET A 144 4.89 -4.91 -12.68
C MET A 144 4.30 -5.00 -11.27
N ARG A 145 3.65 -3.93 -10.84
CA ARG A 145 2.93 -3.86 -9.58
C ARG A 145 1.72 -2.95 -9.69
N ALA A 146 0.54 -3.50 -9.50
CA ALA A 146 -0.68 -2.71 -9.33
C ALA A 146 -0.82 -2.30 -7.86
N SER A 147 -0.82 -0.99 -7.61
CA SER A 147 -1.07 -0.39 -6.29
C SER A 147 -2.53 0.05 -6.22
N ILE A 148 -3.40 -0.81 -5.69
CA ILE A 148 -4.85 -0.64 -5.65
C ILE A 148 -5.33 -0.22 -4.24
N TYR A 149 -4.72 0.83 -3.72
CA TYR A 149 -4.98 1.34 -2.37
C TYR A 149 -6.46 1.70 -2.11
N ASN A 150 -6.79 2.04 -0.86
CA ASN A 150 -8.16 2.31 -0.41
C ASN A 150 -8.93 3.29 -1.31
N ALA A 151 -8.28 4.36 -1.76
CA ALA A 151 -8.92 5.38 -2.60
C ALA A 151 -9.06 4.98 -4.09
N MET A 152 -8.48 3.85 -4.52
CA MET A 152 -8.65 3.36 -5.90
C MET A 152 -10.07 2.80 -6.07
N PRO A 153 -10.89 3.35 -6.98
CA PRO A 153 -12.22 2.81 -7.25
C PRO A 153 -12.15 1.43 -7.93
N VAL A 154 -13.21 0.65 -7.79
CA VAL A 154 -13.32 -0.69 -8.39
C VAL A 154 -13.17 -0.62 -9.91
N GLU A 155 -13.77 0.38 -10.54
CA GLU A 155 -13.72 0.63 -11.99
C GLU A 155 -12.29 0.84 -12.50
N GLY A 156 -11.40 1.39 -11.69
CA GLY A 156 -9.99 1.54 -12.03
C GLY A 156 -9.29 0.19 -12.19
N VAL A 157 -9.63 -0.77 -11.33
CA VAL A 157 -9.10 -2.13 -11.39
C VAL A 157 -9.71 -2.91 -12.56
N GLU A 158 -11.02 -2.75 -12.80
CA GLU A 158 -11.70 -3.36 -13.94
C GLU A 158 -11.10 -2.90 -15.27
N LYS A 159 -10.87 -1.60 -15.44
CA LYS A 159 -10.19 -1.04 -16.63
C LYS A 159 -8.77 -1.57 -16.81
N LEU A 160 -8.03 -1.75 -15.71
CA LEU A 160 -6.69 -2.35 -15.77
C LEU A 160 -6.78 -3.78 -16.31
N VAL A 161 -7.69 -4.60 -15.78
CA VAL A 161 -7.88 -5.99 -16.24
C VAL A 161 -8.32 -6.05 -17.69
N GLU A 162 -9.21 -5.15 -18.15
CA GLU A 162 -9.60 -5.04 -19.56
C GLU A 162 -8.39 -4.71 -20.45
N PHE A 163 -7.56 -3.75 -20.03
CA PHE A 163 -6.32 -3.42 -20.73
C PHE A 163 -5.36 -4.61 -20.79
N MET A 164 -5.17 -5.33 -19.68
CA MET A 164 -4.33 -6.52 -19.63
C MET A 164 -4.81 -7.61 -20.58
N LYS A 165 -6.13 -7.89 -20.64
CA LYS A 165 -6.75 -8.86 -21.58
C LYS A 165 -6.48 -8.45 -23.02
N LYS A 166 -6.66 -7.17 -23.36
CA LYS A 166 -6.36 -6.66 -24.69
C LYS A 166 -4.89 -6.85 -25.04
N PHE A 167 -3.99 -6.44 -24.16
CA PHE A 167 -2.54 -6.60 -24.36
C PHE A 167 -2.16 -8.06 -24.56
N GLU A 168 -2.71 -8.97 -23.74
CA GLU A 168 -2.49 -10.42 -23.88
C GLU A 168 -2.92 -10.92 -25.25
N SER A 169 -4.10 -10.52 -25.74
CA SER A 169 -4.61 -10.94 -27.05
C SER A 169 -3.80 -10.41 -28.24
N GLU A 170 -3.13 -9.26 -28.09
CA GLU A 170 -2.34 -8.61 -29.15
C GLU A 170 -0.87 -9.10 -29.17
N ASN A 171 -0.40 -9.80 -28.13
CA ASN A 171 1.01 -10.20 -27.95
C ASN A 171 1.20 -11.71 -27.72
N MET A 172 0.16 -12.51 -27.90
CA MET A 172 0.21 -13.98 -27.96
C MET A 172 0.17 -14.44 -29.42
#